data_182323df451a19d30713672a7d351d69
#
_entry.id   182323df451a19d30713672a7d351d69
#
_cell.length_a   1.000
_cell.length_b   1.000
_cell.length_c   1.000
_cell.angle_alpha   90.00
_cell.angle_beta   90.00
_cell.angle_gamma   90.00
#
_symmetry.space_group_name_H-M   'P 1'
#
loop_
_entity.id
_entity.type
_entity.pdbx_description
1 polymer ?
#
loop_
_entity_poly.entity_id
_entity_poly.type
_entity_poly.pdbx_seq_one_letter_code
_entity_poly.pdbx_strand_id
1 'polypeptide(L)'
;MRRKPQNHSVFYYLVNSFILFLLLTSIGCSNQLNLEKHTDLVFKESYYQSWVSGVKGGGSGLIVFLTLGDSSSKNIQLEGIYFKDKYCKLTSKSDLKYQCTILKNENRETNSFIKPIENTTKEIEKIPFMIQGDEAVVEYLENKKRRYLKISLLWKKSERVPM
;
A
#
# COMPACT_ATOMS: atom_id res chain seq x y z
N MET A 1 -21.58 51.87 48.82
CA MET A 1 -21.13 51.16 47.61
C MET A 1 -20.45 49.86 48.01
N ARG A 2 -21.08 48.72 47.85
CA ARG A 2 -20.51 47.39 48.15
C ARG A 2 -19.80 46.90 46.91
N ARG A 3 -18.48 46.80 46.90
CA ARG A 3 -17.72 46.14 45.85
C ARG A 3 -17.96 44.63 45.92
N LYS A 4 -18.47 44.02 44.81
CA LYS A 4 -18.58 42.58 44.66
C LYS A 4 -17.18 41.94 44.72
N PRO A 5 -16.98 40.83 45.44
CA PRO A 5 -15.72 40.13 45.39
C PRO A 5 -15.56 39.54 43.99
N GLN A 6 -14.46 39.88 43.33
CA GLN A 6 -14.11 39.36 42.03
C GLN A 6 -13.60 37.93 42.22
N ASN A 7 -14.33 36.93 41.67
CA ASN A 7 -14.02 35.50 41.79
C ASN A 7 -12.79 35.13 40.93
N HIS A 8 -11.62 35.62 41.32
CA HIS A 8 -10.36 35.29 40.64
C HIS A 8 -10.05 33.77 40.66
N SER A 9 -10.47 33.09 41.73
CA SER A 9 -10.26 31.63 41.85
C SER A 9 -11.01 30.83 40.81
N VAL A 10 -12.28 31.15 40.54
CA VAL A 10 -13.09 30.46 39.52
C VAL A 10 -12.51 30.68 38.14
N PHE A 11 -12.04 31.87 37.83
CA PHE A 11 -11.39 32.15 36.56
C PHE A 11 -10.09 31.36 36.38
N TYR A 12 -9.27 31.19 37.41
CA TYR A 12 -8.09 30.35 37.38
C TYR A 12 -8.40 28.89 37.12
N TYR A 13 -9.43 28.34 37.74
CA TYR A 13 -9.85 26.94 37.48
C TYR A 13 -10.36 26.74 36.07
N LEU A 14 -11.11 27.69 35.54
CA LEU A 14 -11.59 27.63 34.15
C LEU A 14 -10.44 27.70 33.14
N VAL A 15 -9.47 28.59 33.33
CA VAL A 15 -8.31 28.69 32.46
C VAL A 15 -7.45 27.43 32.53
N ASN A 16 -7.19 26.90 33.73
CA ASN A 16 -6.43 25.63 33.87
C ASN A 16 -7.14 24.43 33.27
N SER A 17 -8.46 24.33 33.41
CA SER A 17 -9.27 23.29 32.79
C SER A 17 -9.23 23.39 31.28
N PHE A 18 -9.28 24.59 30.73
CA PHE A 18 -9.19 24.82 29.29
C PHE A 18 -7.82 24.45 28.72
N ILE A 19 -6.72 24.81 29.42
CA ILE A 19 -5.36 24.42 29.03
C ILE A 19 -5.19 22.88 29.08
N LEU A 20 -5.72 22.21 30.12
CA LEU A 20 -5.67 20.77 30.22
C LEU A 20 -6.46 20.09 29.09
N PHE A 21 -7.61 20.63 28.72
CA PHE A 21 -8.40 20.15 27.59
C PHE A 21 -7.67 20.31 26.24
N LEU A 22 -6.98 21.44 26.03
CA LEU A 22 -6.15 21.68 24.85
C LEU A 22 -4.97 20.71 24.73
N LEU A 23 -4.34 20.35 25.86
CA LEU A 23 -3.24 19.37 25.89
C LEU A 23 -3.71 17.95 25.56
N LEU A 24 -4.93 17.58 25.95
CA LEU A 24 -5.51 16.26 25.66
C LEU A 24 -5.89 16.06 24.17
N THR A 25 -6.19 17.12 23.45
CA THR A 25 -6.53 17.06 22.02
C THR A 25 -5.33 16.92 21.09
N SER A 26 -4.10 17.09 21.59
CA SER A 26 -2.87 17.07 20.80
C SER A 26 -2.33 15.65 20.52
N ILE A 27 -2.93 14.59 21.08
CA ILE A 27 -2.49 13.20 20.87
C ILE A 27 -3.18 12.64 19.63
N GLY A 28 -2.96 13.29 18.49
CA GLY A 28 -3.24 12.72 17.18
C GLY A 28 -2.10 11.77 16.81
N CYS A 29 -2.21 10.49 17.14
CA CYS A 29 -1.36 9.46 16.55
C CYS A 29 -1.66 9.40 15.04
N SER A 30 -0.91 10.12 14.24
CA SER A 30 -0.85 9.84 12.82
C SER A 30 -0.08 8.53 12.65
N ASN A 31 -0.78 7.42 12.40
CA ASN A 31 -0.17 6.18 11.91
C ASN A 31 0.34 6.41 10.50
N GLN A 32 1.33 7.28 10.37
CA GLN A 32 2.01 7.49 9.10
C GLN A 32 2.94 6.30 8.90
N LEU A 33 2.60 5.45 7.94
CA LEU A 33 3.46 4.34 7.56
C LEU A 33 4.74 4.92 6.96
N ASN A 34 5.87 4.67 7.63
CA ASN A 34 7.16 5.18 7.21
C ASN A 34 7.72 4.34 6.07
N LEU A 35 8.14 5.03 5.00
CA LEU A 35 8.90 4.41 3.92
C LEU A 35 10.37 4.25 4.35
N GLU A 36 10.91 3.05 4.15
CA GLU A 36 12.33 2.80 4.39
C GLU A 36 13.18 3.53 3.33
N LYS A 37 14.20 4.23 3.81
CA LYS A 37 15.17 4.92 2.94
C LYS A 37 16.38 4.06 2.63
N HIS A 38 16.71 3.14 3.53
CA HIS A 38 17.83 2.21 3.40
C HIS A 38 17.33 0.81 3.74
N THR A 39 17.61 -0.16 2.88
CA THR A 39 17.18 -1.55 3.05
C THR A 39 18.19 -2.47 2.35
N ASP A 40 18.32 -3.68 2.88
CA ASP A 40 19.07 -4.76 2.23
C ASP A 40 18.24 -5.44 1.12
N LEU A 41 17.02 -4.95 0.89
CA LEU A 41 16.12 -5.43 -0.15
C LEU A 41 16.53 -4.85 -1.51
N VAL A 42 17.10 -5.68 -2.35
CA VAL A 42 17.55 -5.32 -3.70
C VAL A 42 16.70 -6.05 -4.73
N PHE A 43 16.20 -5.33 -5.72
CA PHE A 43 15.49 -5.92 -6.85
C PHE A 43 16.41 -6.02 -8.06
N LYS A 44 16.53 -7.23 -8.62
CA LYS A 44 17.21 -7.47 -9.90
C LYS A 44 16.35 -7.00 -11.06
N GLU A 45 15.03 -7.22 -10.97
CA GLU A 45 14.04 -6.75 -11.91
C GLU A 45 12.74 -6.36 -11.18
N SER A 46 12.16 -5.26 -11.63
CA SER A 46 10.85 -4.79 -11.19
C SER A 46 10.11 -4.17 -12.36
N TYR A 47 9.07 -4.83 -12.85
CA TYR A 47 8.32 -4.37 -14.01
C TYR A 47 6.86 -4.78 -13.96
N TYR A 48 6.06 -4.18 -14.82
CA TYR A 48 4.67 -4.55 -15.01
C TYR A 48 4.30 -4.64 -16.48
N GLN A 49 3.28 -5.43 -16.76
CA GLN A 49 2.73 -5.65 -18.10
C GLN A 49 1.21 -5.54 -18.06
N SER A 50 0.60 -5.07 -19.15
CA SER A 50 -0.85 -5.16 -19.33
C SER A 50 -1.23 -6.54 -19.89
N TRP A 51 -2.39 -7.03 -19.49
CA TRP A 51 -2.99 -8.22 -20.06
C TRP A 51 -4.46 -7.98 -20.37
N VAL A 52 -4.96 -8.70 -21.35
CA VAL A 52 -6.37 -8.73 -21.73
C VAL A 52 -6.75 -10.19 -21.97
N SER A 53 -7.89 -10.60 -21.43
CA SER A 53 -8.40 -11.94 -21.68
C SER A 53 -8.72 -12.13 -23.16
N GLY A 54 -8.40 -13.30 -23.71
CA GLY A 54 -8.79 -13.69 -25.07
C GLY A 54 -10.27 -14.03 -25.24
N VAL A 55 -11.03 -14.11 -24.14
CA VAL A 55 -12.46 -14.40 -24.15
C VAL A 55 -13.27 -13.16 -23.76
N LYS A 56 -14.44 -12.99 -24.39
CA LYS A 56 -15.37 -11.89 -24.07
C LYS A 56 -15.77 -12.00 -22.60
N GLY A 57 -15.76 -10.86 -21.89
CA GLY A 57 -16.10 -10.82 -20.47
C GLY A 57 -15.02 -11.31 -19.51
N GLY A 58 -13.89 -11.80 -20.01
CA GLY A 58 -12.80 -12.33 -19.17
C GLY A 58 -11.94 -11.28 -18.47
N GLY A 59 -12.15 -9.99 -18.81
CA GLY A 59 -11.50 -8.87 -18.13
C GLY A 59 -10.13 -8.49 -18.69
N SER A 60 -9.53 -7.51 -18.02
CA SER A 60 -8.18 -7.01 -18.31
C SER A 60 -7.51 -6.54 -17.02
N GLY A 61 -6.22 -6.23 -17.09
CA GLY A 61 -5.51 -5.77 -15.91
C GLY A 61 -4.03 -5.53 -16.14
N LEU A 62 -3.32 -5.49 -15.02
CA LEU A 62 -1.87 -5.40 -14.96
C LEU A 62 -1.32 -6.60 -14.21
N ILE A 63 -0.18 -7.11 -14.63
CA ILE A 63 0.60 -8.09 -13.86
C ILE A 63 1.90 -7.41 -13.46
N VAL A 64 2.20 -7.43 -12.17
CA VAL A 64 3.47 -6.93 -11.62
C VAL A 64 4.39 -8.12 -11.39
N PHE A 65 5.65 -7.96 -11.78
CA PHE A 65 6.72 -8.94 -11.59
C PHE A 65 7.85 -8.31 -10.81
N LEU A 66 8.27 -8.99 -9.76
CA LEU A 66 9.41 -8.59 -8.93
C LEU A 66 10.37 -9.76 -8.82
N THR A 67 11.63 -9.52 -9.11
CA THR A 67 12.71 -10.50 -8.91
C THR A 67 13.70 -9.93 -7.91
N LEU A 68 13.88 -10.61 -6.78
CA LEU A 68 14.87 -10.24 -5.79
C LEU A 68 16.29 -10.48 -6.31
N GLY A 69 17.23 -9.65 -5.88
CA GLY A 69 18.65 -9.89 -6.07
C GLY A 69 19.17 -10.93 -5.08
N ASP A 70 20.24 -11.62 -5.46
CA ASP A 70 20.86 -12.68 -4.66
C ASP A 70 21.45 -12.17 -3.33
N SER A 71 21.70 -10.86 -3.24
CA SER A 71 22.20 -10.18 -2.02
C SER A 71 21.08 -9.83 -1.02
N SER A 72 19.82 -10.05 -1.37
CA SER A 72 18.73 -9.79 -0.45
C SER A 72 18.77 -10.70 0.76
N SER A 73 18.53 -10.14 1.95
CA SER A 73 18.55 -10.89 3.21
C SER A 73 17.62 -12.10 3.16
N LYS A 74 18.09 -13.26 3.66
CA LYS A 74 17.29 -14.50 3.75
C LYS A 74 16.06 -14.38 4.66
N ASN A 75 15.96 -13.31 5.45
CA ASN A 75 14.87 -13.08 6.39
C ASN A 75 13.81 -12.12 5.83
N ILE A 76 13.81 -11.87 4.52
CA ILE A 76 12.86 -11.00 3.84
C ILE A 76 11.77 -11.84 3.17
N GLN A 77 10.52 -11.49 3.42
CA GLN A 77 9.34 -12.06 2.77
C GLN A 77 8.51 -10.93 2.18
N LEU A 78 8.28 -10.93 0.88
CA LEU A 78 7.38 -9.98 0.23
C LEU A 78 5.93 -10.37 0.48
N GLU A 79 5.12 -9.41 0.97
CA GLU A 79 3.70 -9.60 1.30
C GLU A 79 2.79 -9.04 0.21
N GLY A 80 3.02 -7.80 -0.20
CA GLY A 80 2.16 -7.12 -1.15
C GLY A 80 2.79 -5.90 -1.79
N ILE A 81 2.03 -5.28 -2.68
CA ILE A 81 2.44 -4.08 -3.39
C ILE A 81 1.26 -3.12 -3.58
N TYR A 82 1.50 -1.85 -3.32
CA TYR A 82 0.61 -0.75 -3.64
C TYR A 82 1.02 -0.16 -4.98
N PHE A 83 0.13 -0.21 -5.96
CA PHE A 83 0.38 0.28 -7.32
C PHE A 83 -0.92 0.69 -8.01
N LYS A 84 -0.93 1.85 -8.68
CA LYS A 84 -2.11 2.37 -9.42
C LYS A 84 -3.39 2.33 -8.57
N ASP A 85 -3.33 2.90 -7.36
CA ASP A 85 -4.44 3.01 -6.40
C ASP A 85 -5.03 1.67 -5.91
N LYS A 86 -4.27 0.60 -6.04
CA LYS A 86 -4.68 -0.74 -5.61
C LYS A 86 -3.60 -1.41 -4.78
N TYR A 87 -4.04 -2.23 -3.83
CA TYR A 87 -3.17 -3.18 -3.13
C TYR A 87 -3.29 -4.55 -3.77
N CYS A 88 -2.16 -5.17 -4.01
CA CYS A 88 -2.09 -6.49 -4.60
C CYS A 88 -1.19 -7.39 -3.77
N LYS A 89 -1.73 -8.52 -3.29
CA LYS A 89 -0.94 -9.50 -2.55
C LYS A 89 0.05 -10.18 -3.51
N LEU A 90 1.32 -10.22 -3.13
CA LEU A 90 2.36 -10.88 -3.89
C LEU A 90 2.32 -12.40 -3.67
N THR A 91 2.45 -13.14 -4.75
CA THR A 91 2.54 -14.60 -4.73
C THR A 91 3.92 -15.01 -5.21
N SER A 92 4.62 -15.81 -4.43
CA SER A 92 5.90 -16.39 -4.84
C SER A 92 5.68 -17.39 -5.99
N LYS A 93 6.50 -17.30 -7.02
CA LYS A 93 6.59 -18.26 -8.13
C LYS A 93 7.83 -19.13 -8.04
N SER A 94 8.86 -18.64 -7.37
CA SER A 94 10.09 -19.33 -6.98
C SER A 94 10.75 -18.53 -5.87
N ASP A 95 11.86 -19.00 -5.33
CA ASP A 95 12.53 -18.40 -4.17
C ASP A 95 12.77 -16.89 -4.27
N LEU A 96 13.02 -16.37 -5.47
CA LEU A 96 13.33 -14.95 -5.70
C LEU A 96 12.31 -14.24 -6.60
N LYS A 97 11.32 -14.95 -7.15
CA LYS A 97 10.36 -14.36 -8.11
C LYS A 97 8.97 -14.26 -7.52
N TYR A 98 8.42 -13.07 -7.56
CA TYR A 98 7.10 -12.75 -7.06
C TYR A 98 6.27 -12.10 -8.15
N GLN A 99 4.98 -12.34 -8.12
CA GLN A 99 4.03 -11.67 -9.00
C GLN A 99 2.72 -11.40 -8.31
N CYS A 100 1.99 -10.43 -8.85
CA CYS A 100 0.57 -10.26 -8.55
C CYS A 100 -0.19 -9.74 -9.76
N THR A 101 -1.49 -9.96 -9.77
CA THR A 101 -2.40 -9.54 -10.84
C THR A 101 -3.38 -8.51 -10.31
N ILE A 102 -3.35 -7.32 -10.89
CA ILE A 102 -4.26 -6.22 -10.59
C ILE A 102 -5.36 -6.21 -11.65
N LEU A 103 -6.59 -6.45 -11.24
CA LEU A 103 -7.74 -6.46 -12.13
C LEU A 103 -8.23 -5.04 -12.40
N LYS A 104 -8.59 -4.76 -13.66
CA LYS A 104 -9.40 -3.59 -14.04
C LYS A 104 -10.85 -4.04 -14.20
N ASN A 105 -11.77 -3.17 -13.81
CA ASN A 105 -13.21 -3.46 -13.92
C ASN A 105 -13.73 -3.38 -15.36
N GLU A 106 -12.94 -2.78 -16.25
CA GLU A 106 -13.24 -2.69 -17.67
C GLU A 106 -13.29 -4.08 -18.31
N ASN A 107 -14.28 -4.32 -19.17
CA ASN A 107 -14.47 -5.58 -19.91
C ASN A 107 -14.85 -6.82 -19.08
N ARG A 108 -15.29 -6.64 -17.84
CA ARG A 108 -15.76 -7.73 -17.00
C ARG A 108 -17.28 -7.78 -17.02
N GLU A 109 -17.85 -8.87 -17.51
CA GLU A 109 -19.31 -9.10 -17.36
C GLU A 109 -19.57 -9.54 -15.90
N THR A 110 -20.59 -8.92 -15.28
CA THR A 110 -20.96 -9.15 -13.87
C THR A 110 -21.41 -10.58 -13.60
N ASN A 111 -21.75 -11.35 -14.65
CA ASN A 111 -22.28 -12.72 -14.59
C ASN A 111 -21.29 -13.79 -15.07
N SER A 112 -20.02 -13.48 -15.24
CA SER A 112 -19.07 -14.51 -15.64
C SER A 112 -18.87 -15.51 -14.50
N PHE A 113 -19.20 -16.79 -14.78
CA PHE A 113 -18.97 -17.94 -13.90
C PHE A 113 -17.48 -18.24 -13.65
N ILE A 114 -16.60 -17.41 -14.18
CA ILE A 114 -15.17 -17.47 -13.89
C ILE A 114 -15.01 -16.93 -12.47
N LYS A 115 -14.87 -17.83 -11.50
CA LYS A 115 -14.46 -17.48 -10.15
C LYS A 115 -13.27 -16.51 -10.25
N PRO A 116 -13.31 -15.34 -9.59
CA PRO A 116 -12.13 -14.51 -9.47
C PRO A 116 -11.00 -15.43 -9.00
N ILE A 117 -9.84 -15.33 -9.61
CA ILE A 117 -8.62 -15.88 -9.02
C ILE A 117 -8.56 -15.24 -7.65
N GLU A 118 -8.99 -16.03 -6.67
CA GLU A 118 -9.09 -15.62 -5.28
C GLU A 118 -7.70 -15.15 -4.91
N ASN A 119 -7.58 -13.92 -4.50
CA ASN A 119 -6.45 -13.38 -3.73
C ASN A 119 -5.69 -12.18 -4.26
N THR A 120 -6.18 -11.36 -5.21
CA THR A 120 -5.10 -10.51 -5.67
C THR A 120 -5.30 -9.02 -5.53
N THR A 121 -6.48 -8.51 -5.60
CA THR A 121 -6.64 -7.06 -5.55
C THR A 121 -7.69 -6.67 -4.53
N LYS A 122 -7.29 -5.88 -3.53
CA LYS A 122 -8.24 -5.17 -2.66
C LYS A 122 -8.27 -3.71 -3.11
N GLU A 123 -9.45 -3.21 -3.39
CA GLU A 123 -9.67 -1.76 -3.45
C GLU A 123 -9.51 -1.22 -2.02
N ILE A 124 -8.61 -0.28 -1.86
CA ILE A 124 -8.39 0.38 -0.57
C ILE A 124 -8.95 1.79 -0.72
N GLU A 125 -9.88 2.15 0.15
CA GLU A 125 -10.51 3.48 0.15
C GLU A 125 -9.47 4.62 0.19
N LYS A 126 -8.31 4.37 0.80
CA LYS A 126 -7.22 5.34 0.86
C LYS A 126 -5.87 4.63 0.94
N ILE A 127 -5.06 4.78 -0.09
CA ILE A 127 -3.67 4.34 -0.05
C ILE A 127 -2.90 5.26 0.91
N PRO A 128 -2.16 4.70 1.88
CA PRO A 128 -1.46 5.49 2.88
C PRO A 128 -0.16 6.14 2.37
N PHE A 129 0.12 6.02 1.07
CA PHE A 129 1.36 6.49 0.44
C PHE A 129 1.07 7.42 -0.72
N MET A 130 1.93 8.41 -0.91
CA MET A 130 1.94 9.21 -2.13
C MET A 130 2.73 8.45 -3.21
N ILE A 131 2.01 7.91 -4.19
CA ILE A 131 2.55 7.11 -5.31
C ILE A 131 2.21 7.86 -6.60
N GLN A 132 3.20 8.06 -7.47
CA GLN A 132 3.03 8.80 -8.72
C GLN A 132 3.54 7.98 -9.91
N GLY A 133 2.85 8.06 -11.05
CA GLY A 133 3.28 7.45 -12.30
C GLY A 133 3.49 5.94 -12.18
N ASP A 134 4.73 5.51 -12.33
CA ASP A 134 5.16 4.11 -12.26
C ASP A 134 5.85 3.75 -10.93
N GLU A 135 5.73 4.63 -9.93
CA GLU A 135 6.12 4.30 -8.57
C GLU A 135 5.19 3.24 -7.97
N ALA A 136 5.73 2.44 -7.09
CA ALA A 136 5.00 1.47 -6.29
C ALA A 136 5.59 1.41 -4.88
N VAL A 137 4.82 0.92 -3.91
CA VAL A 137 5.32 0.66 -2.56
C VAL A 137 5.18 -0.83 -2.28
N VAL A 138 6.30 -1.49 -2.04
CA VAL A 138 6.35 -2.90 -1.66
C VAL A 138 6.23 -3.01 -0.16
N GLU A 139 5.30 -3.84 0.28
CA GLU A 139 5.15 -4.28 1.66
C GLU A 139 5.91 -5.60 1.85
N TYR A 140 6.77 -5.64 2.85
CA TYR A 140 7.56 -6.83 3.16
C TYR A 140 7.75 -7.00 4.67
N LEU A 141 8.03 -8.24 5.06
CA LEU A 141 8.46 -8.58 6.41
C LEU A 141 9.97 -8.76 6.43
N GLU A 142 10.61 -8.11 7.36
CA GLU A 142 12.01 -8.30 7.70
C GLU A 142 12.13 -8.59 9.19
N ASN A 143 12.63 -9.75 9.55
CA ASN A 143 12.68 -10.22 10.94
C ASN A 143 11.31 -10.11 11.64
N LYS A 144 10.22 -10.49 10.94
CA LYS A 144 8.81 -10.40 11.38
C LYS A 144 8.29 -8.98 11.60
N LYS A 145 9.04 -7.95 11.23
CA LYS A 145 8.59 -6.54 11.26
C LYS A 145 8.13 -6.13 9.88
N ARG A 146 6.96 -5.52 9.78
CA ARG A 146 6.41 -4.98 8.55
C ARG A 146 7.11 -3.69 8.17
N ARG A 147 7.55 -3.63 6.92
CA ARG A 147 8.27 -2.50 6.34
C ARG A 147 7.74 -2.17 4.95
N TYR A 148 8.01 -0.97 4.49
CA TYR A 148 7.53 -0.44 3.22
C TYR A 148 8.67 0.21 2.46
N LEU A 149 8.86 -0.20 1.21
CA LEU A 149 9.89 0.33 0.33
C LEU A 149 9.25 0.88 -0.95
N LYS A 150 9.56 2.13 -1.27
CA LYS A 150 9.17 2.73 -2.55
C LYS A 150 10.15 2.28 -3.64
N ILE A 151 9.60 1.80 -4.75
CA ILE A 151 10.36 1.39 -5.95
C ILE A 151 9.72 2.00 -7.21
N SER A 152 10.46 2.00 -8.31
CA SER A 152 9.94 2.30 -9.64
C SER A 152 9.80 1.03 -10.44
N LEU A 153 8.65 0.87 -11.11
CA LEU A 153 8.37 -0.26 -11.97
C LEU A 153 8.60 0.14 -13.45
N LEU A 154 9.24 -0.72 -14.21
CA LEU A 154 9.39 -0.53 -15.65
C LEU A 154 8.15 -1.10 -16.37
N TRP A 155 7.56 -0.33 -17.26
CA TRP A 155 6.56 -0.89 -18.15
C TRP A 155 7.21 -1.75 -19.22
N LYS A 156 6.76 -3.00 -19.38
CA LYS A 156 7.18 -3.87 -20.48
C LYS A 156 5.96 -4.26 -21.32
N LYS A 157 6.09 -4.20 -22.62
CA LYS A 157 5.05 -4.70 -23.53
C LYS A 157 4.86 -6.20 -23.30
N SER A 158 3.61 -6.64 -23.17
CA SER A 158 3.31 -8.08 -23.12
C SER A 158 3.67 -8.72 -24.45
N GLU A 159 4.55 -9.70 -24.43
CA GLU A 159 4.77 -10.56 -25.59
C GLU A 159 3.55 -11.46 -25.73
N ARG A 160 2.87 -11.40 -26.88
CA ARG A 160 1.84 -12.35 -27.21
C ARG A 160 2.54 -13.70 -27.38
N VAL A 161 2.27 -14.64 -26.52
CA VAL A 161 2.65 -16.04 -26.78
C VAL A 161 1.82 -16.48 -28.00
N PRO A 162 2.41 -16.83 -29.12
CA PRO A 162 1.68 -17.42 -30.23
C PRO A 162 1.01 -18.68 -29.71
N MET A 163 -0.30 -18.77 -29.91
CA MET A 163 -1.05 -20.03 -29.69
C MET A 163 -0.77 -20.99 -30.83
#